data_9511eec76b224957ca3b1320fb007365
#
_entry.id   9511eec76b224957ca3b1320fb007365
#
_cell.length_a   1.000
_cell.length_b   1.000
_cell.length_c   1.000
_cell.angle_alpha   90.00
_cell.angle_beta   90.00
_cell.angle_gamma   90.00
#
_symmetry.space_group_name_H-M   'P 1'
#
loop_
_entity.id
_entity.type
_entity.pdbx_description
1 polymer ?
#
loop_
_entity_poly.entity_id
_entity_poly.type
_entity_poly.pdbx_seq_one_letter_code
_entity_poly.pdbx_strand_id
1 'polypeptide(L)'
;APILDQGMFPPLIDRMRLHSGLILAVFLAVILHFMIKYSVWGFKLRAVGENSSAAKHAGININRSLFGVAILSGGFAGLAGVSEVAGLKGYLTADLSPGFGYAGIVVAMLAGLSPLGVVIASVFIASVFVGADSMSRAMGISSFLADLVVSVSLLCVLVGSFISKFKLVRAGTGKR
;
A
#
# COMPACT_ATOMS: atom_id res chain seq x y z
N ALA A 1 -23.03 -9.10 8.88
CA ALA A 1 -24.07 -9.50 7.93
C ALA A 1 -23.39 -10.24 6.78
N PRO A 2 -23.86 -11.43 6.38
CA PRO A 2 -23.33 -12.14 5.23
C PRO A 2 -23.72 -11.41 3.94
N ILE A 3 -22.85 -11.50 2.93
CA ILE A 3 -23.11 -10.97 1.60
C ILE A 3 -23.81 -12.07 0.78
N LEU A 4 -24.73 -11.68 -0.10
CA LEU A 4 -25.35 -12.59 -1.08
C LEU A 4 -24.26 -13.17 -1.98
N ASP A 5 -24.34 -14.45 -2.31
CA ASP A 5 -23.38 -15.17 -3.18
C ASP A 5 -23.15 -14.48 -4.54
N GLN A 6 -24.14 -13.74 -5.02
CA GLN A 6 -24.05 -12.93 -6.24
C GLN A 6 -23.13 -11.71 -6.13
N GLY A 7 -22.77 -11.28 -4.90
CA GLY A 7 -21.85 -10.16 -4.63
C GLY A 7 -20.40 -10.58 -4.42
N MET A 8 -20.11 -11.88 -4.45
CA MET A 8 -18.76 -12.39 -4.30
C MET A 8 -17.98 -12.35 -5.61
N PHE A 9 -16.71 -11.97 -5.55
CA PHE A 9 -15.83 -12.06 -6.70
C PHE A 9 -15.54 -13.52 -7.07
N PRO A 10 -15.63 -13.91 -8.37
CA PRO A 10 -15.30 -15.25 -8.79
C PRO A 10 -13.83 -15.58 -8.49
N PRO A 11 -13.52 -16.78 -7.94
CA PRO A 11 -12.16 -17.21 -7.73
C PRO A 11 -11.46 -17.40 -9.09
N LEU A 12 -10.23 -16.89 -9.20
CA LEU A 12 -9.42 -17.08 -10.42
C LEU A 12 -8.89 -18.52 -10.56
N ILE A 13 -8.71 -19.21 -9.43
CA ILE A 13 -8.23 -20.59 -9.35
C ILE A 13 -8.97 -21.28 -8.20
N ASP A 14 -9.64 -22.38 -8.46
CA ASP A 14 -10.52 -23.11 -7.52
C ASP A 14 -9.87 -23.61 -6.21
N ARG A 15 -8.56 -23.52 -6.07
CA ARG A 15 -7.81 -23.90 -4.86
C ARG A 15 -6.97 -22.80 -4.23
N MET A 16 -6.93 -21.63 -4.84
CA MET A 16 -6.18 -20.47 -4.32
C MET A 16 -7.13 -19.34 -3.92
N ARG A 17 -6.76 -18.61 -2.89
CA ARG A 17 -7.50 -17.40 -2.44
C ARG A 17 -7.29 -16.21 -3.38
N LEU A 18 -7.01 -16.47 -4.66
CA LEU A 18 -6.83 -15.45 -5.69
C LEU A 18 -8.17 -15.17 -6.34
N HIS A 19 -8.65 -13.95 -6.18
CA HIS A 19 -9.92 -13.49 -6.76
C HIS A 19 -9.67 -12.40 -7.81
N SER A 20 -10.69 -12.08 -8.59
CA SER A 20 -10.64 -11.08 -9.68
C SER A 20 -10.22 -9.67 -9.20
N GLY A 21 -10.32 -9.36 -7.91
CA GLY A 21 -9.81 -8.12 -7.31
C GLY A 21 -8.31 -7.91 -7.51
N LEU A 22 -7.50 -8.99 -7.62
CA LEU A 22 -6.07 -8.87 -7.93
C LEU A 22 -5.84 -8.27 -9.32
N ILE A 23 -6.59 -8.74 -10.32
CA ILE A 23 -6.49 -8.21 -11.69
C ILE A 23 -6.87 -6.73 -11.69
N LEU A 24 -7.95 -6.39 -10.99
CA LEU A 24 -8.38 -4.99 -10.83
C LEU A 24 -7.28 -4.14 -10.19
N ALA A 25 -6.65 -4.63 -9.12
CA ALA A 25 -5.58 -3.91 -8.43
C ALA A 25 -4.36 -3.65 -9.34
N VAL A 26 -3.92 -4.66 -10.09
CA VAL A 26 -2.81 -4.52 -11.05
C VAL A 26 -3.18 -3.54 -12.17
N PHE A 27 -4.38 -3.65 -12.71
CA PHE A 27 -4.88 -2.74 -13.75
C PHE A 27 -4.91 -1.29 -13.26
N LEU A 28 -5.40 -1.05 -12.05
CA LEU A 28 -5.42 0.27 -11.44
C LEU A 28 -4.01 0.81 -11.16
N ALA A 29 -3.07 -0.05 -10.74
CA ALA A 29 -1.67 0.34 -10.54
C ALA A 29 -1.02 0.78 -11.86
N VAL A 30 -1.30 0.09 -12.96
CA VAL A 30 -0.82 0.46 -14.30
C VAL A 30 -1.43 1.79 -14.74
N ILE A 31 -2.74 1.97 -14.60
CA ILE A 31 -3.41 3.23 -14.93
C ILE A 31 -2.81 4.37 -14.11
N LEU A 32 -2.64 4.18 -12.80
CA LEU A 32 -2.07 5.19 -11.92
C LEU A 32 -0.63 5.53 -12.31
N HIS A 33 0.16 4.54 -12.70
CA HIS A 33 1.52 4.75 -13.20
C HIS A 33 1.54 5.66 -14.42
N PHE A 34 0.73 5.37 -15.44
CA PHE A 34 0.63 6.18 -16.64
C PHE A 34 0.07 7.57 -16.33
N MET A 35 -0.94 7.67 -15.48
CA MET A 35 -1.53 8.93 -15.07
C MET A 35 -0.51 9.83 -14.36
N ILE A 36 0.26 9.31 -13.40
CA ILE A 36 1.28 10.09 -12.70
C ILE A 36 2.43 10.48 -13.64
N LYS A 37 2.85 9.59 -14.54
CA LYS A 37 4.03 9.80 -15.38
C LYS A 37 3.76 10.71 -16.58
N TYR A 38 2.63 10.58 -17.25
CA TYR A 38 2.36 11.20 -18.55
C TYR A 38 1.27 12.26 -18.54
N SER A 39 0.48 12.42 -17.46
CA SER A 39 -0.59 13.41 -17.41
C SER A 39 -0.11 14.76 -16.84
N VAL A 40 -0.79 15.84 -17.26
CA VAL A 40 -0.63 17.17 -16.69
C VAL A 40 -0.95 17.20 -15.19
N TRP A 41 -1.92 16.39 -14.76
CA TRP A 41 -2.28 16.26 -13.36
C TRP A 41 -1.15 15.62 -12.54
N GLY A 42 -0.54 14.54 -13.06
CA GLY A 42 0.62 13.90 -12.42
C GLY A 42 1.84 14.82 -12.35
N PHE A 43 2.06 15.65 -13.37
CA PHE A 43 3.09 16.70 -13.32
C PHE A 43 2.85 17.69 -12.18
N LYS A 44 1.61 18.21 -12.07
CA LYS A 44 1.24 19.14 -10.98
C LYS A 44 1.43 18.51 -9.61
N LEU A 45 1.07 17.23 -9.43
CA LEU A 45 1.25 16.51 -8.17
C LEU A 45 2.72 16.40 -7.78
N ARG A 46 3.58 16.01 -8.72
CA ARG A 46 5.03 15.93 -8.47
C ARG A 46 5.61 17.29 -8.12
N ALA A 47 5.25 18.35 -8.86
CA ALA A 47 5.71 19.71 -8.59
C ALA A 47 5.31 20.19 -7.18
N VAL A 48 4.07 19.92 -6.76
CA VAL A 48 3.59 20.25 -5.40
C VAL A 48 4.32 19.42 -4.35
N GLY A 49 4.60 18.14 -4.62
CA GLY A 49 5.30 17.24 -3.71
C GLY A 49 6.77 17.59 -3.51
N GLU A 50 7.45 18.06 -4.57
CA GLU A 50 8.86 18.46 -4.50
C GLU A 50 9.05 19.83 -3.82
N ASN A 51 8.29 20.82 -4.24
CA ASN A 51 8.34 22.15 -3.64
C ASN A 51 7.01 22.88 -3.80
N SER A 52 6.22 22.91 -2.75
CA SER A 52 4.90 23.54 -2.75
C SER A 52 4.97 25.06 -2.97
N SER A 53 6.00 25.74 -2.48
CA SER A 53 6.18 27.19 -2.71
C SER A 53 6.48 27.47 -4.18
N ALA A 54 7.39 26.74 -4.81
CA ALA A 54 7.70 26.90 -6.21
C ALA A 54 6.48 26.60 -7.10
N ALA A 55 5.73 25.54 -6.76
CA ALA A 55 4.50 25.17 -7.47
C ALA A 55 3.45 26.29 -7.39
N LYS A 56 3.32 26.92 -6.22
CA LYS A 56 2.41 28.07 -6.03
C LYS A 56 2.82 29.26 -6.89
N HIS A 57 4.11 29.58 -6.97
CA HIS A 57 4.62 30.66 -7.84
C HIS A 57 4.41 30.34 -9.34
N ALA A 58 4.45 29.07 -9.71
CA ALA A 58 4.12 28.61 -11.07
C ALA A 58 2.60 28.57 -11.37
N GLY A 59 1.76 29.09 -10.45
CA GLY A 59 0.30 29.14 -10.66
C GLY A 59 -0.44 27.84 -10.39
N ILE A 60 0.19 26.83 -9.80
CA ILE A 60 -0.47 25.55 -9.47
C ILE A 60 -1.28 25.71 -8.19
N ASN A 61 -2.57 25.39 -8.26
CA ASN A 61 -3.44 25.42 -7.09
C ASN A 61 -3.21 24.20 -6.20
N ILE A 62 -2.48 24.42 -5.08
CA ILE A 62 -2.10 23.36 -4.14
C ILE A 62 -3.33 22.66 -3.55
N ASN A 63 -4.34 23.43 -3.14
CA ASN A 63 -5.53 22.87 -2.50
C ASN A 63 -6.29 21.92 -3.43
N ARG A 64 -6.41 22.26 -4.71
CA ARG A 64 -7.02 21.36 -5.71
C ARG A 64 -6.21 20.09 -5.92
N SER A 65 -4.89 20.21 -5.91
CA SER A 65 -4.01 19.05 -6.05
C SER A 65 -4.12 18.12 -4.83
N LEU A 66 -4.09 18.67 -3.62
CA LEU A 66 -4.26 17.89 -2.38
C LEU A 66 -5.65 17.23 -2.29
N PHE A 67 -6.70 17.98 -2.64
CA PHE A 67 -8.06 17.43 -2.67
C PHE A 67 -8.20 16.28 -3.66
N GLY A 68 -7.61 16.40 -4.85
CA GLY A 68 -7.59 15.33 -5.85
C GLY A 68 -6.86 14.08 -5.35
N VAL A 69 -5.73 14.24 -4.65
CA VAL A 69 -5.02 13.11 -4.03
C VAL A 69 -5.85 12.47 -2.94
N ALA A 70 -6.52 13.26 -2.09
CA ALA A 70 -7.35 12.74 -1.01
C ALA A 70 -8.53 11.89 -1.55
N ILE A 71 -9.21 12.36 -2.60
CA ILE A 71 -10.28 11.60 -3.26
C ILE A 71 -9.75 10.29 -3.85
N LEU A 72 -8.62 10.34 -4.56
CA LEU A 72 -8.02 9.13 -5.13
C LEU A 72 -7.61 8.14 -4.04
N SER A 73 -6.95 8.61 -3.00
CA SER A 73 -6.53 7.77 -1.87
C SER A 73 -7.72 7.12 -1.17
N GLY A 74 -8.78 7.92 -0.89
CA GLY A 74 -10.03 7.40 -0.32
C GLY A 74 -10.73 6.40 -1.24
N GLY A 75 -10.75 6.68 -2.56
CA GLY A 75 -11.31 5.77 -3.55
C GLY A 75 -10.57 4.42 -3.58
N PHE A 76 -9.25 4.42 -3.59
CA PHE A 76 -8.46 3.18 -3.52
C PHE A 76 -8.66 2.43 -2.19
N ALA A 77 -8.72 3.14 -1.07
CA ALA A 77 -9.02 2.53 0.23
C ALA A 77 -10.41 1.87 0.25
N GLY A 78 -11.42 2.53 -0.33
CA GLY A 78 -12.75 1.95 -0.50
C GLY A 78 -12.75 0.70 -1.38
N LEU A 79 -12.07 0.74 -2.53
CA LEU A 79 -11.93 -0.42 -3.41
C LEU A 79 -11.20 -1.59 -2.73
N ALA A 80 -10.16 -1.30 -1.94
CA ALA A 80 -9.47 -2.32 -1.14
C ALA A 80 -10.40 -2.96 -0.12
N GLY A 81 -11.23 -2.18 0.58
CA GLY A 81 -12.23 -2.68 1.50
C GLY A 81 -13.28 -3.56 0.82
N VAL A 82 -13.81 -3.14 -0.33
CA VAL A 82 -14.73 -3.95 -1.13
C VAL A 82 -14.07 -5.25 -1.58
N SER A 83 -12.82 -5.20 -2.03
CA SER A 83 -12.06 -6.37 -2.46
C SER A 83 -11.84 -7.37 -1.33
N GLU A 84 -11.58 -6.90 -0.12
CA GLU A 84 -11.42 -7.76 1.08
C GLU A 84 -12.75 -8.45 1.46
N VAL A 85 -13.84 -7.69 1.45
CA VAL A 85 -15.16 -8.20 1.83
C VAL A 85 -15.71 -9.15 0.76
N ALA A 86 -15.72 -8.73 -0.51
CA ALA A 86 -16.30 -9.49 -1.61
C ALA A 86 -15.40 -10.62 -2.14
N GLY A 87 -14.07 -10.50 -1.92
CA GLY A 87 -13.10 -11.49 -2.42
C GLY A 87 -12.69 -12.54 -1.39
N LEU A 88 -12.67 -12.21 -0.10
CA LEU A 88 -12.07 -13.10 0.90
C LEU A 88 -13.01 -13.48 2.04
N LYS A 89 -13.67 -12.50 2.67
CA LYS A 89 -14.41 -12.74 3.93
C LYS A 89 -15.87 -13.10 3.75
N GLY A 90 -16.53 -12.58 2.74
CA GLY A 90 -17.96 -12.79 2.49
C GLY A 90 -18.91 -12.20 3.56
N TYR A 91 -18.38 -11.48 4.55
CA TYR A 91 -19.17 -10.85 5.61
C TYR A 91 -18.44 -9.62 6.18
N LEU A 92 -19.22 -8.66 6.68
CA LEU A 92 -18.71 -7.45 7.32
C LEU A 92 -18.46 -7.70 8.82
N THR A 93 -17.21 -7.46 9.23
CA THR A 93 -16.77 -7.47 10.64
C THR A 93 -16.10 -6.15 11.01
N ALA A 94 -16.02 -5.87 12.31
CA ALA A 94 -15.25 -4.72 12.81
C ALA A 94 -13.74 -4.86 12.53
N ASP A 95 -13.23 -6.11 12.49
CA ASP A 95 -11.82 -6.43 12.22
C ASP A 95 -11.54 -6.72 10.74
N LEU A 96 -12.03 -5.84 9.86
CA LEU A 96 -11.81 -5.96 8.41
C LEU A 96 -10.35 -5.75 8.02
N SER A 97 -9.64 -4.89 8.73
CA SER A 97 -8.28 -4.48 8.40
C SER A 97 -7.35 -4.66 9.59
N PRO A 98 -6.73 -5.84 9.77
CA PRO A 98 -5.76 -6.07 10.86
C PRO A 98 -4.43 -5.34 10.55
N GLY A 99 -4.45 -4.02 10.52
CA GLY A 99 -3.26 -3.19 10.30
C GLY A 99 -2.78 -3.04 8.86
N PHE A 100 -3.54 -3.48 7.85
CA PHE A 100 -3.15 -3.35 6.43
C PHE A 100 -2.88 -1.91 6.01
N GLY A 101 -3.55 -0.92 6.60
CA GLY A 101 -3.28 0.49 6.34
C GLY A 101 -1.86 0.91 6.72
N TYR A 102 -1.36 0.43 7.85
CA TYR A 102 0.03 0.68 8.28
C TYR A 102 1.04 -0.08 7.43
N ALA A 103 0.74 -1.32 7.07
CA ALA A 103 1.56 -2.10 6.15
C ALA A 103 1.68 -1.42 4.77
N GLY A 104 0.62 -0.74 4.31
CA GLY A 104 0.63 0.04 3.09
C GLY A 104 1.69 1.15 3.05
N ILE A 105 2.00 1.78 4.20
CA ILE A 105 3.07 2.77 4.31
C ILE A 105 4.42 2.10 4.04
N VAL A 106 4.66 0.94 4.63
CA VAL A 106 5.92 0.17 4.43
C VAL A 106 6.05 -0.27 2.98
N VAL A 107 4.95 -0.77 2.38
CA VAL A 107 4.89 -1.14 0.96
C VAL A 107 5.25 0.05 0.06
N ALA A 108 4.67 1.23 0.32
CA ALA A 108 4.95 2.43 -0.46
C ALA A 108 6.41 2.88 -0.35
N MET A 109 6.99 2.81 0.84
CA MET A 109 8.41 3.14 1.08
C MET A 109 9.34 2.13 0.40
N LEU A 110 9.05 0.84 0.49
CA LEU A 110 9.81 -0.23 -0.17
C LEU A 110 9.74 -0.10 -1.70
N ALA A 111 8.59 0.25 -2.22
CA ALA A 111 8.35 0.48 -3.65
C ALA A 111 9.02 1.75 -4.21
N GLY A 112 9.64 2.57 -3.36
CA GLY A 112 10.20 3.84 -3.78
C GLY A 112 9.16 4.83 -4.29
N LEU A 113 7.93 4.77 -3.78
CA LEU A 113 6.78 5.59 -4.18
C LEU A 113 6.39 5.42 -5.67
N SER A 114 6.76 4.28 -6.27
CA SER A 114 6.40 3.94 -7.65
C SER A 114 5.17 3.04 -7.68
N PRO A 115 4.11 3.36 -8.45
CA PRO A 115 2.90 2.54 -8.51
C PRO A 115 3.14 1.09 -8.97
N LEU A 116 4.07 0.87 -9.90
CA LEU A 116 4.44 -0.49 -10.32
C LEU A 116 5.29 -1.20 -9.26
N GLY A 117 6.18 -0.46 -8.58
CA GLY A 117 6.93 -0.98 -7.45
C GLY A 117 6.05 -1.45 -6.31
N VAL A 118 4.91 -0.78 -6.07
CA VAL A 118 3.92 -1.16 -5.06
C VAL A 118 3.37 -2.56 -5.32
N VAL A 119 3.14 -2.95 -6.58
CA VAL A 119 2.65 -4.30 -6.92
C VAL A 119 3.64 -5.37 -6.47
N ILE A 120 4.94 -5.18 -6.75
CA ILE A 120 5.98 -6.14 -6.36
C ILE A 120 6.16 -6.15 -4.83
N ALA A 121 6.25 -4.98 -4.22
CA ALA A 121 6.43 -4.84 -2.79
C ALA A 121 5.23 -5.41 -2.01
N SER A 122 3.99 -5.25 -2.51
CA SER A 122 2.80 -5.79 -1.88
C SER A 122 2.78 -7.31 -1.88
N VAL A 123 3.23 -7.97 -2.95
CA VAL A 123 3.36 -9.44 -3.01
C VAL A 123 4.37 -9.93 -1.97
N PHE A 124 5.51 -9.24 -1.83
CA PHE A 124 6.50 -9.58 -0.82
C PHE A 124 5.95 -9.46 0.60
N ILE A 125 5.32 -8.32 0.93
CA ILE A 125 4.73 -8.10 2.26
C ILE A 125 3.56 -9.06 2.51
N ALA A 126 2.71 -9.31 1.52
CA ALA A 126 1.63 -10.29 1.63
C ALA A 126 2.15 -11.70 1.96
N SER A 127 3.29 -12.10 1.38
CA SER A 127 3.90 -13.41 1.70
C SER A 127 4.36 -13.50 3.15
N VAL A 128 4.83 -12.39 3.74
CA VAL A 128 5.18 -12.33 5.17
C VAL A 128 3.93 -12.50 6.04
N PHE A 129 2.83 -11.81 5.72
CA PHE A 129 1.56 -11.96 6.46
C PHE A 129 1.01 -13.38 6.37
N VAL A 130 0.94 -13.94 5.16
CA VAL A 130 0.44 -15.31 4.94
C VAL A 130 1.34 -16.35 5.62
N GLY A 131 2.66 -16.14 5.59
CA GLY A 131 3.62 -17.00 6.28
C GLY A 131 3.43 -17.00 7.80
N ALA A 132 3.29 -15.82 8.40
CA ALA A 132 3.06 -15.68 9.84
C ALA A 132 1.73 -16.31 10.28
N ASP A 133 0.66 -16.07 9.52
CA ASP A 133 -0.66 -16.65 9.79
C ASP A 133 -0.65 -18.19 9.62
N SER A 134 0.05 -18.71 8.62
CA SER A 134 0.21 -20.16 8.42
C SER A 134 1.02 -20.81 9.55
N MET A 135 2.08 -20.14 10.00
CA MET A 135 2.87 -20.60 11.15
C MET A 135 2.02 -20.64 12.43
N SER A 136 1.23 -19.62 12.69
CA SER A 136 0.33 -19.55 13.84
C SER A 136 -0.62 -20.75 13.87
N ARG A 137 -1.27 -21.06 12.73
CA ARG A 137 -2.17 -22.21 12.60
C ARG A 137 -1.48 -23.57 12.74
N ALA A 138 -0.29 -23.71 12.14
CA ALA A 138 0.43 -24.98 12.13
C ALA A 138 1.00 -25.35 13.51
N MET A 139 1.43 -24.35 14.28
CA MET A 139 2.07 -24.55 15.59
C MET A 139 1.09 -24.38 16.76
N GLY A 140 -0.17 -24.02 16.53
CA GLY A 140 -1.14 -23.75 17.59
C GLY A 140 -0.77 -22.54 18.46
N ILE A 141 0.05 -21.62 17.92
CA ILE A 141 0.52 -20.43 18.61
C ILE A 141 -0.54 -19.33 18.49
N SER A 142 -0.66 -18.50 19.53
CA SER A 142 -1.56 -17.35 19.50
C SER A 142 -1.30 -16.43 18.31
N SER A 143 -2.36 -15.94 17.67
CA SER A 143 -2.28 -14.95 16.57
C SER A 143 -1.48 -13.69 16.94
N PHE A 144 -1.47 -13.30 18.22
CA PHE A 144 -0.67 -12.17 18.70
C PHE A 144 0.84 -12.34 18.47
N LEU A 145 1.37 -13.56 18.54
CA LEU A 145 2.77 -13.83 18.23
C LEU A 145 3.05 -13.70 16.72
N ALA A 146 2.11 -14.15 15.89
CA ALA A 146 2.22 -13.94 14.45
C ALA A 146 2.22 -12.45 14.10
N ASP A 147 1.33 -11.66 14.72
CA ASP A 147 1.26 -10.21 14.53
C ASP A 147 2.55 -9.51 15.00
N LEU A 148 3.16 -9.99 16.08
CA LEU A 148 4.45 -9.48 16.54
C LEU A 148 5.56 -9.74 15.52
N VAL A 149 5.64 -10.94 14.97
CA VAL A 149 6.62 -11.29 13.92
C VAL A 149 6.44 -10.43 12.70
N VAL A 150 5.20 -10.21 12.25
CA VAL A 150 4.88 -9.32 11.13
C VAL A 150 5.34 -7.89 11.43
N SER A 151 4.99 -7.36 12.60
CA SER A 151 5.32 -5.99 13.00
C SER A 151 6.82 -5.75 13.05
N VAL A 152 7.59 -6.68 13.63
CA VAL A 152 9.06 -6.62 13.66
C VAL A 152 9.64 -6.72 12.25
N SER A 153 9.11 -7.60 11.41
CA SER A 153 9.56 -7.75 10.02
C SER A 153 9.32 -6.46 9.22
N LEU A 154 8.15 -5.84 9.36
CA LEU A 154 7.82 -4.56 8.73
C LEU A 154 8.76 -3.44 9.20
N LEU A 155 9.06 -3.40 10.50
CA LEU A 155 9.98 -2.42 11.07
C LEU A 155 11.40 -2.61 10.49
N CYS A 156 11.90 -3.84 10.41
CA CYS A 156 13.20 -4.14 9.81
C CYS A 156 13.26 -3.71 8.34
N VAL A 157 12.22 -3.99 7.56
CA VAL A 157 12.11 -3.58 6.16
C VAL A 157 12.11 -2.06 6.04
N LEU A 158 11.36 -1.36 6.91
CA LEU A 158 11.31 0.10 6.92
C LEU A 158 12.66 0.72 7.24
N VAL A 159 13.33 0.25 8.29
CA VAL A 159 14.67 0.71 8.70
C VAL A 159 15.69 0.43 7.60
N GLY A 160 15.70 -0.77 7.02
CA GLY A 160 16.59 -1.13 5.92
C GLY A 160 16.38 -0.24 4.69
N SER A 161 15.13 0.03 4.34
CA SER A 161 14.78 0.93 3.24
C SER A 161 15.22 2.38 3.51
N PHE A 162 15.09 2.83 4.77
CA PHE A 162 15.53 4.17 5.17
C PHE A 162 17.07 4.30 5.05
N ILE A 163 17.82 3.36 5.61
CA ILE A 163 19.30 3.36 5.55
C ILE A 163 19.78 3.29 4.09
N SER A 164 19.11 2.51 3.25
CA SER A 164 19.45 2.40 1.83
C SER A 164 19.24 3.70 1.04
N LYS A 165 18.24 4.50 1.40
CA LYS A 165 17.91 5.76 0.71
C LYS A 165 18.69 6.97 1.21
N PHE A 166 19.08 6.98 2.49
CA PHE A 166 19.75 8.11 3.11
C PHE A 166 21.21 7.78 3.38
N LYS A 167 22.14 8.49 2.73
CA LYS A 167 23.56 8.43 3.08
C LYS A 167 23.75 9.20 4.39
N LEU A 168 24.22 8.51 5.42
CA LEU A 168 24.66 9.15 6.67
C LEU A 168 25.88 10.02 6.36
N VAL A 169 25.69 11.30 6.22
CA VAL A 169 26.79 12.27 6.14
C VAL A 169 27.21 12.60 7.57
N ARG A 170 28.36 12.11 7.99
CA ARG A 170 28.96 12.53 9.25
C ARG A 170 29.32 14.01 9.12
N ALA A 171 28.64 14.86 9.87
CA ALA A 171 29.01 16.27 9.96
C ALA A 171 30.46 16.33 10.47
N GLY A 172 31.39 16.63 9.58
CA GLY A 172 32.77 16.85 9.93
C GLY A 172 32.83 18.03 10.89
N THR A 173 33.39 17.81 12.08
CA THR A 173 33.69 18.85 13.05
C THR A 173 34.63 19.81 12.36
N GLY A 174 34.13 20.94 11.85
CA GLY A 174 34.95 22.01 11.31
C GLY A 174 35.86 22.52 12.41
N LYS A 175 37.12 22.13 12.38
CA LYS A 175 38.15 22.87 13.08
C LYS A 175 38.24 24.26 12.45
N ARG A 176 37.88 25.28 13.23
CA ARG A 176 38.34 26.63 13.00
C ARG A 176 39.84 26.73 13.30
#